data_f21d1e6710782bf6102ea5026ad6b204
#
_entry.id   f21d1e6710782bf6102ea5026ad6b204
#
_cell.length_a   1.000
_cell.length_b   1.000
_cell.length_c   1.000
_cell.angle_alpha   90.00
_cell.angle_beta   90.00
_cell.angle_gamma   90.00
#
_symmetry.space_group_name_H-M   'P 1'
#
loop_
_entity.id
_entity.type
_entity.pdbx_description
1 polymer ?
#
loop_
_entity_poly.entity_id
_entity_poly.type
_entity_poly.pdbx_seq_one_letter_code
_entity_poly.pdbx_strand_id
1 'polypeptide(L)'
;MLIDPYGRKISSLRISITSRCNLNCFYCHNEGQNGYENEISVKEIVEIIKVAAGLGIRRVKFSGGEPLVRTDFEEMLSSLPSLQNVSATTNGVLLYERAAGLKTAGLDRVNISLDTLDSEVYAGICGCSENIHQKVLDGIDAAVNAGLTPVKLNMVMLNGSRSDEMDNMINYIKRYNGNVILQVIEPMDFGYKWQKVDMDAIENQLQSRASSVVERKLHRRKKYQIDGVEVEVVRPIDNSKFCANCNRLRVTADGKLKPCLLRDDNLVDIHQASTSELKELFYKAVEKREPFYKGI
;
A
#
# COMPACT_ATOMS: atom_id res chain seq x y z
N MET A 1 20.13 12.54 -5.61
CA MET A 1 19.67 11.45 -4.70
C MET A 1 19.19 12.09 -3.41
N LEU A 2 18.01 11.76 -2.95
CA LEU A 2 17.40 12.31 -1.74
C LEU A 2 17.83 11.51 -0.51
N ILE A 3 18.40 12.19 0.47
CA ILE A 3 18.80 11.62 1.78
C ILE A 3 18.25 12.57 2.83
N ASP A 4 17.54 12.03 3.82
CA ASP A 4 16.97 12.83 4.90
C ASP A 4 18.01 13.14 6.00
N PRO A 5 17.70 14.03 6.96
CA PRO A 5 18.62 14.42 8.04
C PRO A 5 19.11 13.26 8.90
N TYR A 6 18.45 12.09 8.82
CA TYR A 6 18.78 10.88 9.60
C TYR A 6 19.52 9.83 8.75
N GLY A 7 20.00 10.19 7.55
CA GLY A 7 20.76 9.32 6.67
C GLY A 7 19.92 8.31 5.87
N ARG A 8 18.58 8.38 5.92
CA ARG A 8 17.72 7.46 5.17
C ARG A 8 17.62 7.89 3.71
N LYS A 9 17.99 6.98 2.81
CA LYS A 9 17.87 7.17 1.37
C LYS A 9 16.42 7.00 0.91
N ILE A 10 15.84 8.02 0.29
CA ILE A 10 14.50 7.96 -0.28
C ILE A 10 14.57 7.34 -1.67
N SER A 11 13.91 6.22 -1.86
CA SER A 11 13.93 5.45 -3.12
C SER A 11 12.56 4.97 -3.58
N SER A 12 11.51 5.30 -2.83
CA SER A 12 10.13 4.89 -3.11
C SER A 12 9.16 6.05 -2.92
N LEU A 13 8.28 6.25 -3.89
CA LEU A 13 7.17 7.20 -3.83
C LEU A 13 5.85 6.43 -3.72
N ARG A 14 4.96 6.84 -2.82
CA ARG A 14 3.56 6.40 -2.80
C ARG A 14 2.70 7.58 -3.17
N ILE A 15 1.82 7.43 -4.16
CA ILE A 15 0.96 8.50 -4.65
C ILE A 15 -0.49 8.08 -4.46
N SER A 16 -1.22 8.87 -3.70
CA SER A 16 -2.69 8.87 -3.69
C SER A 16 -3.14 9.60 -4.94
N ILE A 17 -3.81 8.91 -5.85
CA ILE A 17 -4.27 9.52 -7.12
C ILE A 17 -5.73 9.97 -7.08
N THR A 18 -6.46 9.57 -6.04
CA THR A 18 -7.86 9.92 -5.82
C THR A 18 -8.22 9.77 -4.34
N SER A 19 -9.17 10.56 -3.86
CA SER A 19 -9.81 10.35 -2.55
C SER A 19 -11.09 9.51 -2.65
N ARG A 20 -11.61 9.29 -3.85
CA ARG A 20 -12.84 8.51 -4.09
C ARG A 20 -12.60 7.03 -3.90
N CYS A 21 -13.59 6.34 -3.33
CA CYS A 21 -13.58 4.89 -3.18
C CYS A 21 -14.98 4.34 -3.45
N ASN A 22 -15.05 3.13 -3.99
CA ASN A 22 -16.29 2.38 -4.20
C ASN A 22 -16.67 1.47 -3.02
N LEU A 23 -15.91 1.52 -1.91
CA LEU A 23 -16.17 0.85 -0.63
C LEU A 23 -16.12 1.86 0.52
N ASN A 24 -16.67 1.47 1.69
CA ASN A 24 -16.70 2.30 2.89
C ASN A 24 -16.23 1.49 4.11
N CYS A 25 -14.99 0.99 4.07
CA CYS A 25 -14.42 0.17 5.14
C CYS A 25 -14.34 0.98 6.45
N PHE A 26 -14.86 0.42 7.53
CA PHE A 26 -14.96 1.13 8.80
C PHE A 26 -13.60 1.48 9.45
N TYR A 27 -12.51 0.76 9.11
CA TYR A 27 -11.16 1.01 9.61
C TYR A 27 -10.30 1.85 8.67
N CYS A 28 -10.87 2.39 7.58
CA CYS A 28 -10.10 3.05 6.54
C CYS A 28 -9.41 4.32 7.04
N HIS A 29 -8.10 4.38 6.92
CA HIS A 29 -7.31 5.56 7.28
C HIS A 29 -7.10 6.55 6.13
N ASN A 30 -7.71 6.33 4.95
CA ASN A 30 -7.65 7.20 3.74
C ASN A 30 -6.22 7.65 3.38
N GLU A 31 -5.21 6.79 3.49
CA GLU A 31 -3.79 7.16 3.35
C GLU A 31 -3.37 8.35 4.26
N GLY A 32 -4.06 8.54 5.40
CA GLY A 32 -3.86 9.65 6.31
C GLY A 32 -4.24 11.00 5.68
N GLN A 33 -5.32 11.04 4.91
CA GLN A 33 -5.80 12.25 4.23
C GLN A 33 -7.27 12.46 4.55
N ASN A 34 -7.66 13.71 4.75
CA ASN A 34 -9.06 14.11 4.72
C ASN A 34 -9.50 14.21 3.25
N GLY A 35 -10.76 13.91 2.94
CA GLY A 35 -11.26 13.97 1.56
C GLY A 35 -11.00 15.33 0.91
N TYR A 36 -10.56 15.33 -0.35
CA TYR A 36 -10.28 16.53 -1.12
C TYR A 36 -11.24 16.63 -2.30
N GLU A 37 -11.69 17.85 -2.62
CA GLU A 37 -12.56 18.10 -3.76
C GLU A 37 -11.80 18.07 -5.08
N ASN A 38 -10.51 18.47 -5.07
CA ASN A 38 -9.66 18.56 -6.26
C ASN A 38 -8.60 17.48 -6.27
N GLU A 39 -8.56 16.71 -7.35
CA GLU A 39 -7.53 15.70 -7.60
C GLU A 39 -6.52 16.24 -8.62
N ILE A 40 -5.24 15.99 -8.39
CA ILE A 40 -4.19 16.34 -9.36
C ILE A 40 -4.37 15.58 -10.68
N SER A 41 -4.10 16.26 -11.77
CA SER A 41 -4.24 15.74 -13.13
C SER A 41 -3.20 14.64 -13.45
N VAL A 42 -3.48 13.84 -14.50
CA VAL A 42 -2.50 12.86 -15.05
C VAL A 42 -1.19 13.55 -15.38
N LYS A 43 -1.24 14.73 -16.00
CA LYS A 43 -0.04 15.49 -16.38
C LYS A 43 0.82 15.87 -15.18
N GLU A 44 0.21 16.35 -14.09
CA GLU A 44 0.91 16.69 -12.85
C GLU A 44 1.51 15.46 -12.19
N ILE A 45 0.76 14.35 -12.11
CA ILE A 45 1.27 13.09 -11.53
C ILE A 45 2.48 12.59 -12.30
N VAL A 46 2.41 12.58 -13.63
CA VAL A 46 3.51 12.15 -14.49
C VAL A 46 4.73 13.03 -14.32
N GLU A 47 4.54 14.36 -14.23
CA GLU A 47 5.65 15.30 -14.02
C GLU A 47 6.29 15.12 -12.63
N ILE A 48 5.49 14.97 -11.58
CA ILE A 48 5.98 14.66 -10.22
C ILE A 48 6.83 13.38 -10.25
N ILE A 49 6.40 12.34 -10.95
CA ILE A 49 7.13 11.07 -11.04
C ILE A 49 8.41 11.22 -11.87
N LYS A 50 8.42 12.00 -12.94
CA LYS A 50 9.62 12.30 -13.73
C LYS A 50 10.68 13.00 -12.89
N VAL A 51 10.31 14.03 -12.15
CA VAL A 51 11.21 14.74 -11.22
C VAL A 51 11.72 13.79 -10.14
N ALA A 52 10.85 13.02 -9.51
CA ALA A 52 11.21 12.03 -8.50
C ALA A 52 12.21 10.99 -9.06
N ALA A 53 12.01 10.50 -10.29
CA ALA A 53 12.90 9.58 -10.96
C ALA A 53 14.29 10.19 -11.20
N GLY A 54 14.35 11.45 -11.61
CA GLY A 54 15.60 12.23 -11.74
C GLY A 54 16.34 12.39 -10.41
N LEU A 55 15.61 12.42 -9.29
CA LEU A 55 16.17 12.48 -7.93
C LEU A 55 16.56 11.11 -7.35
N GLY A 56 16.38 10.02 -8.11
CA GLY A 56 16.79 8.66 -7.75
C GLY A 56 15.69 7.80 -7.11
N ILE A 57 14.45 8.25 -7.13
CA ILE A 57 13.28 7.44 -6.75
C ILE A 57 12.93 6.53 -7.94
N ARG A 58 13.02 5.23 -7.76
CA ARG A 58 12.84 4.23 -8.83
C ARG A 58 11.62 3.33 -8.64
N ARG A 59 10.92 3.47 -7.53
CA ARG A 59 9.75 2.65 -7.20
C ARG A 59 8.56 3.55 -6.91
N VAL A 60 7.47 3.31 -7.63
CA VAL A 60 6.22 4.05 -7.45
C VAL A 60 5.12 3.09 -7.04
N LYS A 61 4.34 3.49 -6.04
CA LYS A 61 3.13 2.78 -5.64
C LYS A 61 1.94 3.73 -5.69
N PHE A 62 0.97 3.40 -6.51
CA PHE A 62 -0.31 4.08 -6.56
C PHE A 62 -1.26 3.58 -5.49
N SER A 63 -1.98 4.49 -4.89
CA SER A 63 -3.03 4.25 -3.89
C SER A 63 -4.05 5.41 -3.93
N GLY A 64 -4.85 5.56 -2.89
CA GLY A 64 -5.83 6.62 -2.76
C GLY A 64 -6.95 6.16 -1.87
N GLY A 65 -8.20 6.53 -2.19
CA GLY A 65 -9.35 5.76 -1.84
C GLY A 65 -9.26 4.42 -2.59
N GLU A 66 -9.75 4.38 -3.83
CA GLU A 66 -9.52 3.24 -4.72
C GLU A 66 -8.94 3.75 -6.06
N PRO A 67 -7.69 3.44 -6.41
CA PRO A 67 -7.06 3.96 -7.63
C PRO A 67 -7.77 3.51 -8.91
N LEU A 68 -8.43 2.35 -8.89
CA LEU A 68 -9.12 1.82 -10.07
C LEU A 68 -10.47 2.51 -10.35
N VAL A 69 -10.96 3.43 -9.52
CA VAL A 69 -12.11 4.27 -9.90
C VAL A 69 -11.72 5.39 -10.87
N ARG A 70 -10.43 5.69 -11.01
CA ARG A 70 -9.93 6.59 -12.05
C ARG A 70 -9.90 5.87 -13.39
N THR A 71 -10.65 6.38 -14.35
CA THR A 71 -10.73 5.81 -15.71
C THR A 71 -9.50 6.11 -16.56
N ASP A 72 -8.73 7.11 -16.20
CA ASP A 72 -7.49 7.56 -16.84
C ASP A 72 -6.22 6.90 -16.27
N PHE A 73 -6.36 5.85 -15.44
CA PHE A 73 -5.21 5.25 -14.77
C PHE A 73 -4.28 4.50 -15.72
N GLU A 74 -4.79 3.79 -16.73
CA GLU A 74 -3.98 3.13 -17.77
C GLU A 74 -3.23 4.15 -18.63
N GLU A 75 -3.85 5.27 -18.98
CA GLU A 75 -3.19 6.38 -19.67
C GLU A 75 -2.03 6.94 -18.83
N MET A 76 -2.28 7.17 -17.54
CA MET A 76 -1.26 7.61 -16.59
C MET A 76 -0.07 6.65 -16.56
N LEU A 77 -0.33 5.34 -16.42
CA LEU A 77 0.72 4.31 -16.37
C LEU A 77 1.57 4.30 -17.63
N SER A 78 0.94 4.39 -18.80
CA SER A 78 1.62 4.39 -20.11
C SER A 78 2.48 5.63 -20.33
N SER A 79 2.22 6.72 -19.61
CA SER A 79 2.96 7.99 -19.69
C SER A 79 4.15 8.09 -18.73
N LEU A 80 4.38 7.07 -17.89
CA LEU A 80 5.43 7.10 -16.89
C LEU A 80 6.85 6.95 -17.49
N PRO A 81 7.87 7.56 -16.86
CA PRO A 81 9.25 7.28 -17.21
C PRO A 81 9.64 5.84 -16.83
N SER A 82 10.78 5.37 -17.33
CA SER A 82 11.32 4.05 -16.95
C SER A 82 11.59 3.98 -15.44
N LEU A 83 10.95 3.04 -14.78
CA LEU A 83 11.03 2.79 -13.35
C LEU A 83 11.41 1.33 -13.07
N GLN A 84 11.93 1.04 -11.87
CA GLN A 84 12.26 -0.34 -11.46
C GLN A 84 11.05 -1.14 -11.00
N ASN A 85 10.03 -0.45 -10.46
CA ASN A 85 8.81 -1.09 -9.97
C ASN A 85 7.66 -0.10 -9.91
N VAL A 86 6.58 -0.41 -10.61
CA VAL A 86 5.31 0.30 -10.59
C VAL A 86 4.25 -0.64 -10.01
N SER A 87 3.59 -0.22 -8.95
CA SER A 87 2.60 -1.07 -8.27
C SER A 87 1.40 -0.27 -7.82
N ALA A 88 0.26 -0.93 -7.61
CA ALA A 88 -0.93 -0.32 -7.04
C ALA A 88 -1.37 -1.05 -5.75
N THR A 89 -2.06 -0.33 -4.87
CA THR A 89 -2.86 -0.93 -3.80
C THR A 89 -4.32 -0.69 -4.13
N THR A 90 -5.12 -1.72 -4.18
CA THR A 90 -6.53 -1.69 -4.62
C THR A 90 -7.38 -2.57 -3.70
N ASN A 91 -8.67 -2.30 -3.63
CA ASN A 91 -9.64 -3.20 -3.00
C ASN A 91 -10.00 -4.41 -3.88
N GLY A 92 -9.55 -4.44 -5.14
CA GLY A 92 -9.70 -5.58 -6.03
C GLY A 92 -11.02 -5.68 -6.81
N VAL A 93 -12.05 -4.92 -6.44
CA VAL A 93 -13.41 -5.02 -7.01
C VAL A 93 -13.45 -4.83 -8.54
N LEU A 94 -12.59 -3.95 -9.06
CA LEU A 94 -12.54 -3.61 -10.49
C LEU A 94 -11.40 -4.33 -11.24
N LEU A 95 -10.64 -5.20 -10.57
CA LEU A 95 -9.47 -5.85 -11.17
C LEU A 95 -9.83 -6.87 -12.25
N TYR A 96 -10.94 -7.60 -12.09
CA TYR A 96 -11.34 -8.61 -13.07
C TYR A 96 -11.40 -8.03 -14.48
N GLU A 97 -11.96 -6.85 -14.63
CA GLU A 97 -12.13 -6.18 -15.91
C GLU A 97 -10.86 -5.46 -16.40
N ARG A 98 -9.98 -5.05 -15.47
CA ARG A 98 -8.89 -4.11 -15.75
C ARG A 98 -7.48 -4.72 -15.70
N ALA A 99 -7.30 -5.92 -15.13
CA ALA A 99 -5.96 -6.47 -14.86
C ALA A 99 -5.09 -6.56 -16.12
N ALA A 100 -5.63 -7.05 -17.24
CA ALA A 100 -4.91 -7.16 -18.51
C ALA A 100 -4.50 -5.79 -19.07
N GLY A 101 -5.40 -4.81 -19.04
CA GLY A 101 -5.14 -3.43 -19.49
C GLY A 101 -4.06 -2.76 -18.61
N LEU A 102 -4.16 -2.90 -17.30
CA LEU A 102 -3.18 -2.38 -16.34
C LEU A 102 -1.79 -2.97 -16.57
N LYS A 103 -1.70 -4.28 -16.84
CA LYS A 103 -0.43 -4.93 -17.18
C LYS A 103 0.16 -4.39 -18.46
N THR A 104 -0.65 -4.28 -19.51
CA THR A 104 -0.22 -3.72 -20.80
C THR A 104 0.24 -2.27 -20.67
N ALA A 105 -0.43 -1.48 -19.81
CA ALA A 105 -0.07 -0.09 -19.54
C ALA A 105 1.22 0.08 -18.70
N GLY A 106 1.80 -1.02 -18.17
CA GLY A 106 3.09 -0.97 -17.47
C GLY A 106 3.00 -1.15 -15.96
N LEU A 107 1.86 -1.61 -15.40
CA LEU A 107 1.80 -1.99 -13.99
C LEU A 107 2.51 -3.34 -13.79
N ASP A 108 3.45 -3.40 -12.82
CA ASP A 108 4.20 -4.64 -12.57
C ASP A 108 3.42 -5.59 -11.67
N ARG A 109 2.77 -5.08 -10.62
CA ARG A 109 2.09 -5.89 -9.61
C ARG A 109 1.05 -5.10 -8.81
N VAL A 110 0.21 -5.84 -8.09
CA VAL A 110 -0.83 -5.28 -7.21
C VAL A 110 -0.72 -5.77 -5.77
N ASN A 111 -1.15 -4.91 -4.85
CA ASN A 111 -1.53 -5.31 -3.51
C ASN A 111 -3.06 -5.22 -3.41
N ILE A 112 -3.72 -6.28 -2.99
CA ILE A 112 -5.18 -6.35 -2.89
C ILE A 112 -5.54 -6.41 -1.41
N SER A 113 -6.48 -5.57 -0.97
CA SER A 113 -6.99 -5.58 0.40
C SER A 113 -8.06 -6.66 0.52
N LEU A 114 -7.80 -7.65 1.39
CA LEU A 114 -8.73 -8.76 1.67
C LEU A 114 -8.48 -9.25 3.10
N ASP A 115 -9.39 -8.92 4.01
CA ASP A 115 -9.21 -9.19 5.44
C ASP A 115 -9.80 -10.55 5.86
N THR A 116 -10.73 -11.11 5.08
CA THR A 116 -11.40 -12.39 5.37
C THR A 116 -11.86 -13.05 4.07
N LEU A 117 -12.06 -14.38 4.12
CA LEU A 117 -12.67 -15.19 3.06
C LEU A 117 -14.18 -15.42 3.28
N ASP A 118 -14.71 -14.96 4.41
CA ASP A 118 -16.14 -15.00 4.71
C ASP A 118 -16.84 -13.77 4.09
N SER A 119 -17.81 -13.99 3.22
CA SER A 119 -18.49 -12.93 2.46
C SER A 119 -19.33 -12.00 3.33
N GLU A 120 -19.97 -12.53 4.38
CA GLU A 120 -20.78 -11.74 5.31
C GLU A 120 -19.88 -10.86 6.18
N VAL A 121 -18.80 -11.42 6.72
CA VAL A 121 -17.80 -10.67 7.49
C VAL A 121 -17.14 -9.60 6.62
N TYR A 122 -16.77 -9.93 5.36
CA TYR A 122 -16.21 -8.97 4.41
C TYR A 122 -17.18 -7.81 4.14
N ALA A 123 -18.45 -8.12 3.90
CA ALA A 123 -19.48 -7.11 3.65
C ALA A 123 -19.64 -6.14 4.84
N GLY A 124 -19.63 -6.68 6.06
CA GLY A 124 -19.65 -5.88 7.29
C GLY A 124 -18.42 -4.99 7.46
N ILE A 125 -17.22 -5.48 7.15
CA ILE A 125 -15.96 -4.72 7.22
C ILE A 125 -15.95 -3.60 6.19
N CYS A 126 -16.33 -3.90 4.95
CA CYS A 126 -16.18 -2.99 3.81
C CYS A 126 -17.40 -2.09 3.55
N GLY A 127 -18.48 -2.25 4.31
CA GLY A 127 -19.72 -1.48 4.14
C GLY A 127 -20.36 -1.70 2.76
N CYS A 128 -20.41 -2.95 2.30
CA CYS A 128 -20.89 -3.30 0.97
C CYS A 128 -21.81 -4.54 1.00
N SER A 129 -22.32 -4.96 -0.16
CA SER A 129 -23.07 -6.23 -0.27
C SER A 129 -22.12 -7.43 -0.43
N GLU A 130 -22.56 -8.60 0.01
CA GLU A 130 -21.74 -9.84 0.02
C GLU A 130 -21.23 -10.26 -1.36
N ASN A 131 -21.98 -9.99 -2.43
CA ASN A 131 -21.56 -10.30 -3.80
C ASN A 131 -20.30 -9.54 -4.26
N ILE A 132 -19.93 -8.47 -3.58
CA ILE A 132 -18.69 -7.74 -3.84
C ILE A 132 -17.47 -8.57 -3.46
N HIS A 133 -17.55 -9.41 -2.42
CA HIS A 133 -16.49 -10.31 -2.03
C HIS A 133 -16.05 -11.23 -3.20
N GLN A 134 -17.01 -11.84 -3.93
CA GLN A 134 -16.68 -12.67 -5.09
C GLN A 134 -15.93 -11.90 -6.18
N LYS A 135 -16.29 -10.63 -6.43
CA LYS A 135 -15.56 -9.78 -7.38
C LYS A 135 -14.09 -9.57 -7.00
N VAL A 136 -13.80 -9.51 -5.71
CA VAL A 136 -12.40 -9.40 -5.23
C VAL A 136 -11.65 -10.70 -5.48
N LEU A 137 -12.26 -11.86 -5.22
CA LEU A 137 -11.65 -13.16 -5.50
C LEU A 137 -11.38 -13.34 -7.00
N ASP A 138 -12.35 -13.00 -7.85
CA ASP A 138 -12.19 -13.00 -9.31
C ASP A 138 -11.09 -12.03 -9.76
N GLY A 139 -10.97 -10.88 -9.08
CA GLY A 139 -9.92 -9.90 -9.29
C GLY A 139 -8.51 -10.42 -8.94
N ILE A 140 -8.39 -11.27 -7.91
CA ILE A 140 -7.11 -11.94 -7.57
C ILE A 140 -6.70 -12.88 -8.70
N ASP A 141 -7.63 -13.72 -9.16
CA ASP A 141 -7.39 -14.66 -10.27
C ASP A 141 -7.00 -13.90 -11.56
N ALA A 142 -7.72 -12.83 -11.87
CA ALA A 142 -7.41 -11.98 -13.04
C ALA A 142 -6.03 -11.33 -12.93
N ALA A 143 -5.64 -10.85 -11.75
CA ALA A 143 -4.32 -10.26 -11.53
C ALA A 143 -3.18 -11.28 -11.71
N VAL A 144 -3.35 -12.50 -11.20
CA VAL A 144 -2.37 -13.58 -11.38
C VAL A 144 -2.28 -13.97 -12.85
N ASN A 145 -3.41 -14.17 -13.53
CA ASN A 145 -3.47 -14.55 -14.95
C ASN A 145 -2.87 -13.48 -15.87
N ALA A 146 -3.03 -12.19 -15.54
CA ALA A 146 -2.43 -11.08 -16.27
C ALA A 146 -0.92 -10.92 -15.97
N GLY A 147 -0.35 -11.66 -15.03
CA GLY A 147 1.07 -11.53 -14.64
C GLY A 147 1.37 -10.28 -13.80
N LEU A 148 0.40 -9.74 -13.06
CA LEU A 148 0.59 -8.68 -12.06
C LEU A 148 1.15 -9.25 -10.73
N THR A 149 2.19 -10.07 -10.82
CA THR A 149 2.72 -10.91 -9.73
C THR A 149 4.05 -10.40 -9.17
N PRO A 150 4.43 -10.76 -7.93
CA PRO A 150 3.56 -11.43 -6.96
C PRO A 150 2.42 -10.51 -6.50
N VAL A 151 1.19 -11.02 -6.51
CA VAL A 151 0.05 -10.36 -5.86
C VAL A 151 0.27 -10.39 -4.36
N LYS A 152 0.03 -9.27 -3.66
CA LYS A 152 0.08 -9.25 -2.21
C LYS A 152 -1.31 -9.07 -1.64
N LEU A 153 -1.81 -10.05 -0.89
CA LEU A 153 -3.03 -9.87 -0.12
C LEU A 153 -2.70 -9.16 1.19
N ASN A 154 -3.25 -7.98 1.38
CA ASN A 154 -3.15 -7.23 2.62
C ASN A 154 -4.32 -7.64 3.52
N MET A 155 -4.02 -8.27 4.65
CA MET A 155 -4.96 -8.67 5.68
C MET A 155 -4.69 -7.86 6.94
N VAL A 156 -5.58 -6.96 7.31
CA VAL A 156 -5.51 -6.24 8.58
C VAL A 156 -6.09 -7.12 9.68
N MET A 157 -5.35 -7.31 10.76
CA MET A 157 -5.77 -8.12 11.90
C MET A 157 -6.76 -7.33 12.76
N LEU A 158 -8.02 -7.36 12.36
CA LEU A 158 -9.09 -6.66 13.08
C LEU A 158 -9.46 -7.43 14.36
N ASN A 159 -9.96 -6.67 15.34
CA ASN A 159 -10.48 -7.26 16.57
C ASN A 159 -11.69 -8.16 16.27
N GLY A 160 -11.66 -9.40 16.78
CA GLY A 160 -12.65 -10.43 16.43
C GLY A 160 -12.27 -11.30 15.25
N SER A 161 -11.13 -11.03 14.57
CA SER A 161 -10.55 -11.99 13.62
C SER A 161 -10.30 -13.29 14.35
N ARG A 162 -10.94 -14.36 13.90
CA ARG A 162 -10.78 -15.69 14.47
C ARG A 162 -9.34 -16.15 14.21
N SER A 163 -8.76 -16.89 15.14
CA SER A 163 -7.40 -17.44 14.98
C SER A 163 -7.22 -18.29 13.71
N ASP A 164 -8.33 -18.82 13.19
CA ASP A 164 -8.39 -19.64 11.98
C ASP A 164 -8.44 -18.81 10.68
N GLU A 165 -8.80 -17.52 10.70
CA GLU A 165 -8.87 -16.71 9.47
C GLU A 165 -7.52 -16.56 8.76
N MET A 166 -6.44 -16.34 9.52
CA MET A 166 -5.09 -16.30 8.94
C MET A 166 -4.72 -17.66 8.32
N ASP A 167 -5.05 -18.75 8.98
CA ASP A 167 -4.80 -20.11 8.47
C ASP A 167 -5.64 -20.41 7.22
N ASN A 168 -6.89 -19.97 7.20
CA ASN A 168 -7.75 -20.06 6.02
C ASN A 168 -7.15 -19.27 4.85
N MET A 169 -6.67 -18.07 5.10
CA MET A 169 -6.02 -17.26 4.07
C MET A 169 -4.72 -17.89 3.56
N ILE A 170 -3.89 -18.45 4.46
CA ILE A 170 -2.68 -19.20 4.08
C ILE A 170 -3.06 -20.39 3.20
N ASN A 171 -4.07 -21.17 3.57
CA ASN A 171 -4.54 -22.30 2.78
C ASN A 171 -5.11 -21.87 1.42
N TYR A 172 -5.85 -20.77 1.38
CA TYR A 172 -6.41 -20.21 0.15
C TYR A 172 -5.34 -19.84 -0.87
N ILE A 173 -4.24 -19.20 -0.44
CA ILE A 173 -3.20 -18.73 -1.35
C ILE A 173 -2.26 -19.83 -1.86
N LYS A 174 -2.25 -21.02 -1.26
CA LYS A 174 -1.46 -22.18 -1.73
C LYS A 174 -1.73 -22.52 -3.19
N ARG A 175 -2.98 -22.35 -3.66
CA ARG A 175 -3.39 -22.65 -5.04
C ARG A 175 -2.67 -21.83 -6.09
N TYR A 176 -2.04 -20.71 -5.71
CA TYR A 176 -1.34 -19.81 -6.63
C TYR A 176 0.16 -20.11 -6.77
N ASN A 177 0.68 -21.18 -6.17
CA ASN A 177 2.06 -21.65 -6.35
C ASN A 177 3.13 -20.55 -6.15
N GLY A 178 2.99 -19.72 -5.10
CA GLY A 178 3.92 -18.63 -4.76
C GLY A 178 3.69 -17.31 -5.52
N ASN A 179 2.74 -17.25 -6.46
CA ASN A 179 2.39 -16.00 -7.14
C ASN A 179 1.58 -15.04 -6.26
N VAL A 180 1.08 -15.51 -5.12
CA VAL A 180 0.35 -14.71 -4.12
C VAL A 180 1.07 -14.79 -2.78
N ILE A 181 1.22 -13.65 -2.12
CA ILE A 181 1.89 -13.48 -0.82
C ILE A 181 0.89 -12.88 0.16
N LEU A 182 0.82 -13.41 1.38
CA LEU A 182 0.01 -12.81 2.44
C LEU A 182 0.82 -11.74 3.20
N GLN A 183 0.24 -10.56 3.37
CA GLN A 183 0.74 -9.52 4.28
C GLN A 183 -0.21 -9.37 5.46
N VAL A 184 0.18 -9.84 6.63
CA VAL A 184 -0.53 -9.66 7.89
C VAL A 184 -0.15 -8.31 8.47
N ILE A 185 -1.13 -7.43 8.67
CA ILE A 185 -0.91 -6.02 9.00
C ILE A 185 -1.52 -5.70 10.37
N GLU A 186 -0.71 -5.13 11.25
CA GLU A 186 -1.16 -4.57 12.51
C GLU A 186 -2.14 -3.40 12.26
N PRO A 187 -3.34 -3.39 12.88
CA PRO A 187 -4.28 -2.30 12.72
C PRO A 187 -3.70 -0.99 13.28
N MET A 188 -3.93 0.11 12.56
CA MET A 188 -3.53 1.45 13.00
C MET A 188 -4.74 2.14 13.64
N ASP A 189 -4.55 2.66 14.85
CA ASP A 189 -5.59 3.43 15.54
C ASP A 189 -5.61 4.87 15.02
N PHE A 190 -6.66 5.20 14.28
CA PHE A 190 -6.99 6.56 13.84
C PHE A 190 -8.24 7.09 14.57
N GLY A 191 -8.37 6.81 15.85
CA GLY A 191 -9.51 7.21 16.69
C GLY A 191 -10.57 6.12 16.85
N TYR A 192 -10.34 4.94 16.31
CA TYR A 192 -11.14 3.75 16.60
C TYR A 192 -10.59 3.08 17.85
N LYS A 193 -11.43 2.82 18.84
CA LYS A 193 -11.05 2.07 20.06
C LYS A 193 -10.93 0.58 19.72
N TRP A 194 -9.82 0.20 19.06
CA TRP A 194 -9.52 -1.21 18.82
C TRP A 194 -9.04 -1.89 20.10
N GLN A 195 -9.45 -3.13 20.31
CA GLN A 195 -8.68 -3.97 21.22
C GLN A 195 -7.33 -4.26 20.57
N LYS A 196 -6.27 -4.08 21.34
CA LYS A 196 -4.91 -4.31 20.86
C LYS A 196 -4.75 -5.77 20.46
N VAL A 197 -4.42 -6.02 19.20
CA VAL A 197 -4.10 -7.36 18.69
C VAL A 197 -2.71 -7.75 19.19
N ASP A 198 -2.58 -8.95 19.71
CA ASP A 198 -1.27 -9.49 20.13
C ASP A 198 -0.47 -9.95 18.90
N MET A 199 0.23 -9.01 18.29
CA MET A 199 1.09 -9.28 17.13
C MET A 199 2.31 -10.14 17.47
N ASP A 200 2.73 -10.19 18.75
CA ASP A 200 3.83 -11.06 19.17
C ASP A 200 3.37 -12.52 19.18
N ALA A 201 2.15 -12.80 19.65
CA ALA A 201 1.56 -14.14 19.56
C ALA A 201 1.44 -14.62 18.10
N ILE A 202 0.99 -13.72 17.18
CA ILE A 202 0.92 -14.02 15.73
C ILE A 202 2.31 -14.33 15.17
N GLU A 203 3.32 -13.51 15.45
CA GLU A 203 4.68 -13.75 14.98
C GLU A 203 5.27 -15.04 15.54
N ASN A 204 5.01 -15.37 16.82
CA ASN A 204 5.44 -16.63 17.43
C ASN A 204 4.79 -17.84 16.78
N GLN A 205 3.49 -17.77 16.49
CA GLN A 205 2.77 -18.82 15.75
C GLN A 205 3.37 -19.03 14.35
N LEU A 206 3.62 -17.94 13.60
CA LEU A 206 4.24 -18.03 12.29
C LEU A 206 5.68 -18.58 12.37
N GLN A 207 6.46 -18.14 13.35
CA GLN A 207 7.84 -18.58 13.57
C GLN A 207 7.93 -20.08 13.86
N SER A 208 6.99 -20.64 14.67
CA SER A 208 6.99 -22.08 15.02
C SER A 208 6.66 -22.98 13.83
N ARG A 209 5.99 -22.45 12.80
CA ARG A 209 5.56 -23.19 11.59
C ARG A 209 6.46 -22.96 10.40
N ALA A 210 7.25 -21.91 10.42
CA ALA A 210 8.04 -21.50 9.25
C ALA A 210 9.21 -22.46 8.99
N SER A 211 9.35 -22.91 7.74
CA SER A 211 10.53 -23.63 7.26
C SER A 211 11.75 -22.72 7.11
N SER A 212 11.54 -21.42 6.89
CA SER A 212 12.57 -20.40 6.92
C SER A 212 12.01 -19.01 7.23
N VAL A 213 12.85 -18.14 7.81
CA VAL A 213 12.50 -16.76 8.12
C VAL A 213 13.56 -15.83 7.57
N VAL A 214 13.15 -14.81 6.81
CA VAL A 214 14.04 -13.82 6.21
C VAL A 214 13.61 -12.42 6.62
N GLU A 215 14.54 -11.62 7.13
CA GLU A 215 14.29 -10.21 7.44
C GLU A 215 14.63 -9.33 6.23
N ARG A 216 13.68 -8.50 5.80
CA ARG A 216 13.87 -7.54 4.69
C ARG A 216 14.60 -6.29 5.17
N LYS A 217 15.40 -5.67 4.28
CA LYS A 217 16.00 -4.36 4.54
C LYS A 217 14.95 -3.28 4.75
N LEU A 218 13.89 -3.24 3.91
CA LEU A 218 12.82 -2.26 4.03
C LEU A 218 11.96 -2.54 5.25
N HIS A 219 11.92 -1.57 6.19
CA HIS A 219 11.14 -1.62 7.42
C HIS A 219 11.49 -2.79 8.36
N ARG A 220 12.57 -3.54 8.09
CA ARG A 220 12.99 -4.71 8.89
C ARG A 220 11.88 -5.75 9.09
N ARG A 221 10.99 -5.90 8.11
CA ARG A 221 9.88 -6.85 8.17
C ARG A 221 10.37 -8.28 8.02
N LYS A 222 9.79 -9.17 8.80
CA LYS A 222 10.04 -10.60 8.65
C LYS A 222 9.11 -11.22 7.61
N LYS A 223 9.65 -12.17 6.88
CA LYS A 223 8.96 -13.04 5.93
C LYS A 223 9.11 -14.45 6.41
N TYR A 224 8.00 -15.13 6.53
CA TYR A 224 7.91 -16.51 6.97
C TYR A 224 7.51 -17.38 5.79
N GLN A 225 8.29 -18.44 5.54
CA GLN A 225 7.95 -19.44 4.54
C GLN A 225 7.16 -20.56 5.23
N ILE A 226 5.89 -20.69 4.93
CA ILE A 226 4.97 -21.63 5.58
C ILE A 226 4.26 -22.45 4.50
N ASP A 227 4.39 -23.77 4.52
CA ASP A 227 3.68 -24.69 3.61
C ASP A 227 3.76 -24.28 2.12
N GLY A 228 4.90 -23.75 1.69
CA GLY A 228 5.11 -23.32 0.30
C GLY A 228 4.64 -21.91 -0.04
N VAL A 229 4.09 -21.14 0.92
CA VAL A 229 3.67 -19.75 0.73
C VAL A 229 4.48 -18.78 1.59
N GLU A 230 4.60 -17.53 1.12
CA GLU A 230 5.25 -16.45 1.87
C GLU A 230 4.22 -15.65 2.66
N VAL A 231 4.45 -15.51 3.96
CA VAL A 231 3.69 -14.63 4.87
C VAL A 231 4.62 -13.52 5.36
N GLU A 232 4.25 -12.26 5.16
CA GLU A 232 5.01 -11.08 5.62
C GLU A 232 4.22 -10.35 6.71
N VAL A 233 4.84 -10.08 7.87
CA VAL A 233 4.22 -9.31 8.95
C VAL A 233 4.61 -7.84 8.86
N VAL A 234 3.63 -6.96 9.03
CA VAL A 234 3.77 -5.50 8.94
C VAL A 234 3.30 -4.86 10.24
N ARG A 235 4.24 -4.32 11.03
CA ARG A 235 3.97 -3.64 12.31
C ARG A 235 4.41 -2.17 12.20
N PRO A 236 3.51 -1.27 11.78
CA PRO A 236 3.87 0.13 11.51
C PRO A 236 3.86 1.03 12.76
N ILE A 237 3.21 0.59 13.84
CA ILE A 237 2.98 1.41 15.04
C ILE A 237 4.07 1.13 16.08
N ASP A 238 4.48 2.18 16.80
CA ASP A 238 5.48 2.17 17.89
C ASP A 238 6.77 1.38 17.55
N ASN A 239 7.11 1.35 16.29
CA ASN A 239 8.22 0.56 15.77
C ASN A 239 9.33 1.46 15.23
N SER A 240 10.26 1.85 16.10
CA SER A 240 11.41 2.69 15.74
C SER A 240 12.31 2.05 14.66
N LYS A 241 12.46 0.71 14.66
CA LYS A 241 13.20 -0.02 13.64
C LYS A 241 12.53 0.07 12.27
N PHE A 242 11.20 0.01 12.23
CA PHE A 242 10.41 0.20 11.02
C PHE A 242 10.63 1.60 10.44
N CYS A 243 10.53 2.64 11.27
CA CYS A 243 10.71 4.02 10.88
C CYS A 243 12.15 4.33 10.44
N ALA A 244 13.15 3.84 11.17
CA ALA A 244 14.57 4.02 10.86
C ALA A 244 14.97 3.42 9.49
N ASN A 245 14.21 2.43 8.99
CA ASN A 245 14.42 1.81 7.68
C ASN A 245 13.37 2.24 6.64
N CYS A 246 12.67 3.36 6.86
CA CYS A 246 11.66 3.88 5.94
C CYS A 246 12.31 4.72 4.84
N ASN A 247 12.22 4.26 3.60
CA ASN A 247 12.74 4.93 2.40
C ASN A 247 11.66 5.60 1.54
N ARG A 248 10.48 5.87 2.13
CA ARG A 248 9.28 6.29 1.41
C ARG A 248 8.99 7.77 1.60
N LEU A 249 8.61 8.45 0.51
CA LEU A 249 7.91 9.71 0.50
C LEU A 249 6.50 9.49 -0.08
N ARG A 250 5.55 10.36 0.24
CA ARG A 250 4.16 10.26 -0.23
C ARG A 250 3.74 11.51 -0.97
N VAL A 251 2.75 11.37 -1.85
CA VAL A 251 2.01 12.48 -2.48
C VAL A 251 0.54 12.27 -2.17
N THR A 252 -0.13 13.31 -1.75
CA THR A 252 -1.58 13.34 -1.51
C THR A 252 -2.36 13.53 -2.80
N ALA A 253 -3.65 13.21 -2.80
CA ALA A 253 -4.49 13.34 -3.99
C ALA A 253 -4.69 14.80 -4.45
N ASP A 254 -4.52 15.76 -3.54
CA ASP A 254 -4.58 17.20 -3.79
C ASP A 254 -3.21 17.84 -4.08
N GLY A 255 -2.16 17.04 -4.28
CA GLY A 255 -0.85 17.56 -4.71
C GLY A 255 0.03 18.10 -3.59
N LYS A 256 0.15 17.40 -2.46
CA LYS A 256 1.11 17.72 -1.41
C LYS A 256 2.10 16.59 -1.19
N LEU A 257 3.37 16.90 -1.00
CA LEU A 257 4.35 15.93 -0.49
C LEU A 257 4.11 15.73 1.01
N LYS A 258 3.99 14.45 1.41
CA LYS A 258 3.74 14.02 2.79
C LYS A 258 4.91 13.15 3.27
N PRO A 259 5.76 13.67 4.16
CA PRO A 259 6.94 12.97 4.66
C PRO A 259 6.67 11.69 5.46
N CYS A 260 5.54 11.67 6.20
CA CYS A 260 5.10 10.53 7.01
C CYS A 260 3.60 10.30 6.83
N LEU A 261 3.14 9.04 6.90
CA LEU A 261 1.72 8.68 6.86
C LEU A 261 0.94 9.32 8.02
N LEU A 262 1.53 9.30 9.20
CA LEU A 262 0.89 9.63 10.48
C LEU A 262 1.00 11.12 10.87
N ARG A 263 1.48 11.99 9.96
CA ARG A 263 1.66 13.42 10.23
C ARG A 263 1.10 14.27 9.12
N ASP A 264 0.38 15.33 9.48
CA ASP A 264 -0.19 16.33 8.59
C ASP A 264 0.37 17.75 8.79
N ASP A 265 1.21 17.93 9.83
CA ASP A 265 1.80 19.21 10.20
C ASP A 265 3.04 19.60 9.36
N ASN A 266 3.56 18.68 8.55
CA ASN A 266 4.80 18.86 7.79
C ASN A 266 4.62 18.72 6.27
N LEU A 267 3.42 18.90 5.76
CA LEU A 267 3.11 18.84 4.35
C LEU A 267 3.85 19.93 3.54
N VAL A 268 4.12 19.65 2.28
CA VAL A 268 4.70 20.60 1.32
C VAL A 268 3.83 20.61 0.06
N ASP A 269 3.19 21.73 -0.21
CA ASP A 269 2.35 21.90 -1.40
C ASP A 269 3.21 21.89 -2.66
N ILE A 270 2.79 21.07 -3.64
CA ILE A 270 3.42 20.92 -4.96
C ILE A 270 2.41 21.07 -6.10
N HIS A 271 1.17 21.48 -5.79
CA HIS A 271 0.14 21.69 -6.80
C HIS A 271 0.56 22.80 -7.76
N GLN A 272 0.46 22.54 -9.07
CA GLN A 272 0.84 23.44 -10.16
C GLN A 272 2.31 23.94 -10.13
N ALA A 273 3.18 23.33 -9.33
CA ALA A 273 4.60 23.69 -9.30
C ALA A 273 5.28 23.33 -10.62
N SER A 274 6.18 24.22 -11.09
CA SER A 274 7.03 23.94 -12.23
C SER A 274 8.04 22.83 -11.95
N THR A 275 8.62 22.24 -12.99
CA THR A 275 9.65 21.18 -12.87
C THR A 275 10.83 21.58 -11.99
N SER A 276 11.28 22.84 -12.07
CA SER A 276 12.38 23.38 -11.23
C SER A 276 11.98 23.49 -9.77
N GLU A 277 10.80 24.05 -9.51
CA GLU A 277 10.25 24.19 -8.16
C GLU A 277 9.98 22.83 -7.53
N LEU A 278 9.42 21.84 -8.26
CA LEU A 278 9.20 20.49 -7.78
C LEU A 278 10.48 19.89 -7.20
N LYS A 279 11.63 20.08 -7.86
CA LYS A 279 12.90 19.55 -7.37
C LYS A 279 13.26 20.12 -5.99
N GLU A 280 13.12 21.41 -5.80
CA GLU A 280 13.40 22.08 -4.52
C GLU A 280 12.40 21.65 -3.44
N LEU A 281 11.12 21.52 -3.79
CA LEU A 281 10.05 21.10 -2.89
C LEU A 281 10.25 19.64 -2.43
N PHE A 282 10.79 18.76 -3.28
CA PHE A 282 11.20 17.42 -2.87
C PHE A 282 12.29 17.44 -1.79
N TYR A 283 13.33 18.28 -1.94
CA TYR A 283 14.35 18.45 -0.90
C TYR A 283 13.74 18.98 0.39
N LYS A 284 12.92 20.05 0.32
CA LYS A 284 12.21 20.62 1.46
C LYS A 284 11.35 19.59 2.22
N ALA A 285 10.62 18.73 1.48
CA ALA A 285 9.82 17.69 2.10
C ALA A 285 10.67 16.60 2.79
N VAL A 286 11.82 16.27 2.21
CA VAL A 286 12.75 15.30 2.79
C VAL A 286 13.41 15.84 4.05
N GLU A 287 13.76 17.10 4.11
CA GLU A 287 14.29 17.80 5.30
C GLU A 287 13.29 17.81 6.47
N LYS A 288 11.98 17.86 6.17
CA LYS A 288 10.92 17.82 7.19
C LYS A 288 10.63 16.42 7.75
N ARG A 289 11.38 15.40 7.35
CA ARG A 289 11.21 14.04 7.89
C ARG A 289 11.71 13.97 9.33
N GLU A 290 11.01 13.20 10.15
CA GLU A 290 11.38 12.89 11.53
C GLU A 290 12.00 11.50 11.64
N PRO A 291 12.79 11.20 12.69
CA PRO A 291 13.45 9.90 12.82
C PRO A 291 12.43 8.78 12.96
N PHE A 292 11.35 9.01 13.73
CA PHE A 292 10.23 8.11 13.95
C PHE A 292 9.00 8.89 14.42
N TYR A 293 7.83 8.28 14.29
CA TYR A 293 6.58 8.83 14.82
C TYR A 293 6.55 8.68 16.34
N LYS A 294 6.23 9.77 17.04
CA LYS A 294 6.23 9.81 18.53
C LYS A 294 4.82 9.89 19.13
N GLY A 295 3.77 9.80 18.29
CA GLY A 295 2.43 10.18 18.71
C GLY A 295 2.26 11.72 18.75
N ILE A 296 1.05 12.20 18.64
CA ILE A 296 0.66 13.59 18.90
C ILE A 296 -0.13 13.58 20.20
#